data_f300e362a07a8c9999fd4d285138f3e6
#
_entry.id   f300e362a07a8c9999fd4d285138f3e6
#
_cell.length_a   1.000
_cell.length_b   1.000
_cell.length_c   1.000
_cell.angle_alpha   90.00
_cell.angle_beta   90.00
_cell.angle_gamma   90.00
#
_symmetry.space_group_name_H-M   'P 1'
#
loop_
_entity.id
_entity.type
_entity.pdbx_description
1 polymer ?
#
loop_
_entity_poly.entity_id
_entity_poly.type
_entity_poly.pdbx_seq_one_letter_code
_entity_poly.pdbx_strand_id
1 'polypeptide(L)'
;AQGHTVFCISWRNPDAEDRDLGMDEYLEFGLHAALDAVTSVVPGHGVHAAGYCLGGTLLAIGASAMARDGDTRLVSVSLLAAQTDFSEPGELSLFINESQVALLEASMAQTGYLTSDQMSGAFQLLRSYDLIWSRMIDEYLLGDRRAMTDLMAWNADGTRLPAKMHSQYLRRLYLNNDLSAGRYPVTGRPVSVGDIAVPVFCVGTASDHIAPWRSVYKLHLLSSAELTFVLTTGGHNGGIVSEPGRGNRQYQIHTRAAGDGYMAPDEWQATMQTHPDSWWRNCSADPDIRNRPGRWGADRGTVRGSVRPPPTDRLEERRDGDALALEHLLRAGCDLRHVAREQQVAAVDLHRMAGEEEGELVARLHAVQELLDVPVELEARHV
;
A
#
# COMPACT_ATOMS: atom_id res chain seq x y z
N ALA A 1 -3.69 -11.78 19.71
CA ALA A 1 -4.04 -13.05 19.10
C ALA A 1 -5.43 -13.46 19.57
N GLN A 2 -6.40 -13.51 18.64
CA GLN A 2 -7.80 -13.79 18.96
C GLN A 2 -8.25 -15.17 18.44
N GLY A 3 -7.29 -16.08 18.26
CA GLY A 3 -7.59 -17.47 17.84
C GLY A 3 -7.73 -17.64 16.31
N HIS A 4 -7.34 -16.65 15.52
CA HIS A 4 -7.30 -16.78 14.06
C HIS A 4 -5.97 -17.37 13.58
N THR A 5 -6.03 -18.23 12.57
CA THR A 5 -4.86 -18.59 11.76
C THR A 5 -4.72 -17.52 10.68
N VAL A 6 -3.57 -16.83 10.66
CA VAL A 6 -3.33 -15.72 9.74
C VAL A 6 -2.25 -16.13 8.73
N PHE A 7 -2.54 -15.90 7.45
CA PHE A 7 -1.62 -16.03 6.36
C PHE A 7 -1.35 -14.64 5.79
N CYS A 8 -0.10 -14.33 5.48
CA CYS A 8 0.29 -13.06 4.90
C CYS A 8 1.03 -13.29 3.59
N ILE A 9 0.58 -12.64 2.53
CA ILE A 9 1.30 -12.62 1.26
C ILE A 9 2.50 -11.70 1.41
N SER A 10 3.70 -12.21 1.20
CA SER A 10 4.92 -11.41 1.08
C SER A 10 5.32 -11.35 -0.39
N TRP A 11 5.27 -10.16 -0.95
CA TRP A 11 5.60 -9.93 -2.35
C TRP A 11 7.12 -9.94 -2.55
N ARG A 12 7.59 -10.71 -3.53
CA ARG A 12 8.98 -10.60 -3.98
C ARG A 12 9.19 -9.21 -4.61
N ASN A 13 10.30 -8.56 -4.31
CA ASN A 13 10.65 -7.31 -4.95
C ASN A 13 11.03 -7.57 -6.42
N PRO A 14 10.30 -7.03 -7.41
CA PRO A 14 10.51 -7.36 -8.82
C PRO A 14 11.83 -6.82 -9.35
N ASP A 15 12.38 -7.51 -10.32
CA ASP A 15 13.54 -7.11 -11.09
C ASP A 15 13.20 -6.84 -12.57
N ALA A 16 14.22 -6.62 -13.41
CA ALA A 16 14.00 -6.28 -14.82
C ALA A 16 13.34 -7.39 -15.64
N GLU A 17 13.43 -8.65 -15.19
CA GLU A 17 12.82 -9.81 -15.89
C GLU A 17 11.32 -9.88 -15.60
N ASP A 18 10.87 -9.29 -14.50
CA ASP A 18 9.45 -9.26 -14.10
C ASP A 18 8.64 -8.17 -14.83
N ARG A 19 9.25 -7.41 -15.75
CA ARG A 19 8.65 -6.23 -16.43
C ARG A 19 7.27 -6.46 -17.02
N ASP A 20 7.00 -7.67 -17.47
CA ASP A 20 5.76 -8.06 -18.15
C ASP A 20 4.72 -8.67 -17.20
N LEU A 21 5.00 -8.71 -15.88
CA LEU A 21 4.01 -9.09 -14.88
C LEU A 21 3.02 -7.93 -14.69
N GLY A 22 1.75 -8.21 -14.95
CA GLY A 22 0.65 -7.26 -14.79
C GLY A 22 -0.28 -7.63 -13.65
N MET A 23 -1.43 -6.98 -13.58
CA MET A 23 -2.44 -7.23 -12.54
C MET A 23 -2.99 -8.66 -12.57
N ASP A 24 -3.16 -9.25 -13.76
CA ASP A 24 -3.66 -10.62 -13.87
C ASP A 24 -2.69 -11.62 -13.22
N GLU A 25 -1.38 -11.45 -13.45
CA GLU A 25 -0.34 -12.28 -12.84
C GLU A 25 -0.27 -12.08 -11.32
N TYR A 26 -0.48 -10.85 -10.81
CA TYR A 26 -0.57 -10.60 -9.37
C TYR A 26 -1.82 -11.23 -8.73
N LEU A 27 -2.93 -11.30 -9.45
CA LEU A 27 -4.11 -12.05 -9.00
C LEU A 27 -3.85 -13.54 -8.99
N GLU A 28 -3.29 -14.10 -10.07
CA GLU A 28 -3.07 -15.54 -10.21
C GLU A 28 -1.99 -16.04 -9.24
N PHE A 29 -0.78 -15.45 -9.29
CA PHE A 29 0.36 -15.92 -8.49
C PHE A 29 0.36 -15.40 -7.05
N GLY A 30 -0.42 -14.36 -6.76
CA GLY A 30 -0.59 -13.81 -5.42
C GLY A 30 -1.88 -14.28 -4.75
N LEU A 31 -3.01 -13.72 -5.15
CA LEU A 31 -4.28 -13.97 -4.47
C LEU A 31 -4.75 -15.42 -4.60
N HIS A 32 -4.86 -15.93 -5.83
CA HIS A 32 -5.37 -17.28 -6.07
C HIS A 32 -4.41 -18.35 -5.50
N ALA A 33 -3.10 -18.20 -5.72
CA ALA A 33 -2.11 -19.10 -5.14
C ALA A 33 -2.13 -19.09 -3.61
N ALA A 34 -2.33 -17.92 -2.98
CA ALA A 34 -2.49 -17.84 -1.53
C ALA A 34 -3.77 -18.53 -1.06
N LEU A 35 -4.89 -18.38 -1.77
CA LEU A 35 -6.14 -19.08 -1.46
C LEU A 35 -5.99 -20.60 -1.59
N ASP A 36 -5.30 -21.07 -2.62
CA ASP A 36 -5.01 -22.51 -2.78
C ASP A 36 -4.18 -23.05 -1.62
N ALA A 37 -3.14 -22.32 -1.20
CA ALA A 37 -2.32 -22.69 -0.05
C ALA A 37 -3.13 -22.70 1.26
N VAL A 38 -3.93 -21.65 1.51
CA VAL A 38 -4.77 -21.54 2.72
C VAL A 38 -5.78 -22.66 2.78
N THR A 39 -6.50 -22.94 1.69
CA THR A 39 -7.53 -24.01 1.64
C THR A 39 -6.93 -25.41 1.72
N SER A 40 -5.67 -25.60 1.30
CA SER A 40 -4.93 -26.85 1.51
C SER A 40 -4.53 -27.04 2.97
N VAL A 41 -4.10 -25.99 3.67
CA VAL A 41 -3.66 -26.04 5.07
C VAL A 41 -4.85 -26.11 6.02
N VAL A 42 -5.94 -25.41 5.69
CA VAL A 42 -7.17 -25.34 6.51
C VAL A 42 -8.38 -25.72 5.64
N PRO A 43 -8.54 -27.00 5.32
CA PRO A 43 -9.61 -27.44 4.42
C PRO A 43 -10.99 -27.25 5.04
N GLY A 44 -12.00 -27.01 4.20
CA GLY A 44 -13.40 -26.91 4.60
C GLY A 44 -13.80 -25.61 5.31
N HIS A 45 -12.92 -24.62 5.34
CA HIS A 45 -13.20 -23.30 5.91
C HIS A 45 -13.14 -22.20 4.84
N GLY A 46 -14.04 -21.22 4.94
CA GLY A 46 -13.99 -20.01 4.11
C GLY A 46 -12.88 -19.07 4.57
N VAL A 47 -12.42 -18.25 3.65
CA VAL A 47 -11.31 -17.32 3.86
C VAL A 47 -11.83 -15.89 4.03
N HIS A 48 -11.42 -15.24 5.11
CA HIS A 48 -11.58 -13.79 5.31
C HIS A 48 -10.33 -13.11 4.76
N ALA A 49 -10.47 -12.37 3.66
CA ALA A 49 -9.35 -11.70 3.05
C ALA A 49 -9.29 -10.23 3.47
N ALA A 50 -8.09 -9.72 3.70
CA ALA A 50 -7.85 -8.30 4.00
C ALA A 50 -6.77 -7.75 3.07
N GLY A 51 -7.02 -6.56 2.52
CA GLY A 51 -6.07 -5.83 1.69
C GLY A 51 -5.94 -4.38 2.13
N TYR A 52 -4.70 -3.88 2.12
CA TYR A 52 -4.39 -2.50 2.48
C TYR A 52 -3.90 -1.73 1.25
N CYS A 53 -4.39 -0.48 1.09
CA CYS A 53 -4.01 0.42 0.01
C CYS A 53 -4.17 -0.26 -1.37
N LEU A 54 -3.14 -0.29 -2.22
CA LEU A 54 -3.13 -0.98 -3.50
C LEU A 54 -3.47 -2.48 -3.35
N GLY A 55 -3.01 -3.13 -2.27
CA GLY A 55 -3.38 -4.52 -1.97
C GLY A 55 -4.88 -4.70 -1.73
N GLY A 56 -5.56 -3.68 -1.17
CA GLY A 56 -7.02 -3.69 -1.04
C GLY A 56 -7.73 -3.49 -2.39
N THR A 57 -7.22 -2.62 -3.25
CA THR A 57 -7.74 -2.46 -4.61
C THR A 57 -7.57 -3.74 -5.43
N LEU A 58 -6.39 -4.39 -5.34
CA LEU A 58 -6.13 -5.70 -5.97
C LEU A 58 -7.09 -6.77 -5.44
N LEU A 59 -7.32 -6.80 -4.12
CA LEU A 59 -8.28 -7.71 -3.49
C LEU A 59 -9.71 -7.45 -3.99
N ALA A 60 -10.14 -6.19 -4.13
CA ALA A 60 -11.46 -5.86 -4.65
C ALA A 60 -11.63 -6.32 -6.11
N ILE A 61 -10.60 -6.16 -6.95
CA ILE A 61 -10.58 -6.67 -8.34
C ILE A 61 -10.68 -8.20 -8.33
N GLY A 62 -9.87 -8.87 -7.51
CA GLY A 62 -9.86 -10.33 -7.40
C GLY A 62 -11.18 -10.90 -6.86
N ALA A 63 -11.73 -10.30 -5.79
CA ALA A 63 -13.03 -10.71 -5.24
C ALA A 63 -14.18 -10.53 -6.24
N SER A 64 -14.13 -9.46 -7.05
CA SER A 64 -15.08 -9.25 -8.14
C SER A 64 -14.97 -10.33 -9.22
N ALA A 65 -13.73 -10.70 -9.61
CA ALA A 65 -13.47 -11.75 -10.57
C ALA A 65 -13.94 -13.11 -10.05
N MET A 66 -13.62 -13.44 -8.79
CA MET A 66 -14.05 -14.65 -8.12
C MET A 66 -15.58 -14.78 -8.07
N ALA A 67 -16.26 -13.69 -7.68
CA ALA A 67 -17.74 -13.65 -7.65
C ALA A 67 -18.34 -13.86 -9.05
N ARG A 68 -17.82 -13.17 -10.07
CA ARG A 68 -18.22 -13.36 -11.48
C ARG A 68 -18.04 -14.81 -11.94
N ASP A 69 -16.97 -15.46 -11.51
CA ASP A 69 -16.59 -16.81 -11.97
C ASP A 69 -17.12 -17.92 -11.03
N GLY A 70 -17.87 -17.56 -9.97
CA GLY A 70 -18.48 -18.50 -9.05
C GLY A 70 -17.53 -19.14 -8.03
N ASP A 71 -16.36 -18.55 -7.78
CA ASP A 71 -15.43 -18.99 -6.73
C ASP A 71 -15.91 -18.47 -5.38
N THR A 72 -16.29 -19.40 -4.49
CA THR A 72 -16.89 -19.11 -3.20
C THR A 72 -15.93 -19.23 -2.01
N ARG A 73 -14.63 -19.32 -2.25
CA ARG A 73 -13.62 -19.47 -1.17
C ARG A 73 -13.56 -18.27 -0.23
N LEU A 74 -13.85 -17.06 -0.72
CA LEU A 74 -13.97 -15.87 0.12
C LEU A 74 -15.34 -15.84 0.81
N VAL A 75 -15.34 -15.55 2.11
CA VAL A 75 -16.56 -15.38 2.92
C VAL A 75 -16.71 -13.95 3.46
N SER A 76 -15.67 -13.17 3.45
CA SER A 76 -15.71 -11.71 3.65
C SER A 76 -14.46 -11.04 3.08
N VAL A 77 -14.59 -9.74 2.79
CA VAL A 77 -13.51 -8.89 2.27
C VAL A 77 -13.33 -7.67 3.18
N SER A 78 -12.09 -7.40 3.58
CA SER A 78 -11.73 -6.20 4.34
C SER A 78 -10.82 -5.30 3.50
N LEU A 79 -11.24 -4.06 3.27
CA LEU A 79 -10.55 -3.07 2.45
C LEU A 79 -10.07 -1.93 3.35
N LEU A 80 -8.77 -1.83 3.56
CA LEU A 80 -8.18 -0.85 4.48
C LEU A 80 -7.52 0.28 3.69
N ALA A 81 -8.05 1.50 3.77
CA ALA A 81 -7.59 2.67 3.02
C ALA A 81 -7.39 2.37 1.52
N ALA A 82 -8.33 1.63 0.92
CA ALA A 82 -8.28 1.15 -0.46
C ALA A 82 -9.37 1.80 -1.30
N GLN A 83 -9.01 2.32 -2.46
CA GLN A 83 -9.93 2.93 -3.41
C GLN A 83 -10.45 1.90 -4.42
N THR A 84 -11.73 1.99 -4.74
CA THR A 84 -12.38 1.26 -5.84
C THR A 84 -12.96 2.23 -6.88
N ASP A 85 -12.99 3.51 -6.56
CA ASP A 85 -13.31 4.62 -7.44
C ASP A 85 -12.19 5.67 -7.35
N PHE A 86 -11.64 6.04 -8.50
CA PHE A 86 -10.50 6.94 -8.64
C PHE A 86 -10.89 8.31 -9.23
N SER A 87 -12.18 8.68 -9.21
CA SER A 87 -12.60 10.00 -9.67
C SER A 87 -12.11 11.15 -8.77
N GLU A 88 -11.79 10.84 -7.51
CA GLU A 88 -11.17 11.77 -6.55
C GLU A 88 -9.98 11.06 -5.86
N PRO A 89 -8.89 10.81 -6.61
CA PRO A 89 -7.84 9.89 -6.18
C PRO A 89 -6.82 10.49 -5.20
N GLY A 90 -7.10 11.66 -4.64
CA GLY A 90 -6.21 12.34 -3.70
C GLY A 90 -5.09 13.12 -4.39
N GLU A 91 -4.07 13.48 -3.61
CA GLU A 91 -2.96 14.34 -4.06
C GLU A 91 -2.09 13.67 -5.13
N LEU A 92 -2.09 12.34 -5.23
CA LEU A 92 -1.37 11.62 -6.29
C LEU A 92 -1.84 12.03 -7.70
N SER A 93 -3.09 12.49 -7.86
CA SER A 93 -3.59 12.99 -9.14
C SER A 93 -2.80 14.15 -9.73
N LEU A 94 -2.09 14.91 -8.91
CA LEU A 94 -1.22 16.01 -9.36
C LEU A 94 -0.08 15.51 -10.26
N PHE A 95 0.31 14.24 -10.10
CA PHE A 95 1.40 13.61 -10.86
C PHE A 95 0.90 12.58 -11.89
N ILE A 96 -0.43 12.46 -12.07
CA ILE A 96 -0.98 11.42 -12.95
C ILE A 96 -1.83 12.07 -14.04
N ASN A 97 -1.20 12.25 -15.20
CA ASN A 97 -1.86 12.59 -16.47
C ASN A 97 -1.21 11.81 -17.62
N GLU A 98 -1.79 11.85 -18.80
CA GLU A 98 -1.31 11.07 -19.96
C GLU A 98 0.17 11.27 -20.27
N SER A 99 0.67 12.52 -20.21
CA SER A 99 2.07 12.85 -20.51
C SER A 99 3.02 12.31 -19.44
N GLN A 100 2.64 12.45 -18.16
CA GLN A 100 3.44 11.95 -17.04
C GLN A 100 3.47 10.43 -17.00
N VAL A 101 2.33 9.78 -17.26
CA VAL A 101 2.28 8.32 -17.35
C VAL A 101 3.14 7.82 -18.51
N ALA A 102 3.08 8.47 -19.68
CA ALA A 102 3.94 8.11 -20.82
C ALA A 102 5.43 8.29 -20.51
N LEU A 103 5.81 9.34 -19.76
CA LEU A 103 7.19 9.54 -19.30
C LEU A 103 7.64 8.45 -18.34
N LEU A 104 6.80 8.08 -17.36
CA LEU A 104 7.09 6.98 -16.44
C LEU A 104 7.23 5.65 -17.19
N GLU A 105 6.37 5.37 -18.16
CA GLU A 105 6.45 4.17 -19.00
C GLU A 105 7.76 4.13 -19.79
N ALA A 106 8.19 5.26 -20.37
CA ALA A 106 9.47 5.35 -21.07
C ALA A 106 10.67 5.11 -20.14
N SER A 107 10.61 5.62 -18.91
CA SER A 107 11.62 5.35 -17.88
C SER A 107 11.63 3.87 -17.47
N MET A 108 10.47 3.30 -17.17
CA MET A 108 10.33 1.89 -16.78
C MET A 108 10.68 0.93 -17.92
N ALA A 109 10.56 1.35 -19.19
CA ALA A 109 10.99 0.52 -20.33
C ALA A 109 12.49 0.20 -20.28
N GLN A 110 13.31 1.05 -19.65
CA GLN A 110 14.75 0.81 -19.52
C GLN A 110 15.05 -0.14 -18.35
N THR A 111 14.42 0.08 -17.19
CA THR A 111 14.70 -0.62 -15.94
C THR A 111 13.85 -1.88 -15.75
N GLY A 112 12.67 -1.94 -16.35
CA GLY A 112 11.66 -2.99 -16.13
C GLY A 112 10.72 -2.72 -14.94
N TYR A 113 10.97 -1.68 -14.14
CA TYR A 113 10.17 -1.30 -12.97
C TYR A 113 10.38 0.18 -12.61
N LEU A 114 9.51 0.73 -11.77
CA LEU A 114 9.75 2.03 -11.12
C LEU A 114 10.64 1.82 -9.90
N THR A 115 11.72 2.60 -9.79
CA THR A 115 12.66 2.46 -8.67
C THR A 115 12.04 2.97 -7.36
N SER A 116 12.53 2.45 -6.23
CA SER A 116 12.09 2.90 -4.91
C SER A 116 12.37 4.39 -4.68
N ASP A 117 13.48 4.91 -5.23
CA ASP A 117 13.85 6.33 -5.11
C ASP A 117 12.89 7.25 -5.88
N GLN A 118 12.51 6.85 -7.11
CA GLN A 118 11.51 7.59 -7.90
C GLN A 118 10.15 7.61 -7.19
N MET A 119 9.72 6.49 -6.64
CA MET A 119 8.49 6.38 -5.87
C MET A 119 8.55 7.24 -4.60
N SER A 120 9.62 7.11 -3.82
CA SER A 120 9.82 7.89 -2.59
C SER A 120 9.88 9.38 -2.86
N GLY A 121 10.54 9.79 -3.96
CA GLY A 121 10.63 11.18 -4.39
C GLY A 121 9.25 11.80 -4.65
N ALA A 122 8.36 11.07 -5.34
CA ALA A 122 6.99 11.53 -5.58
C ALA A 122 6.23 11.75 -4.26
N PHE A 123 6.30 10.81 -3.31
CA PHE A 123 5.65 10.96 -2.00
C PHE A 123 6.27 12.07 -1.15
N GLN A 124 7.60 12.25 -1.20
CA GLN A 124 8.28 13.35 -0.51
C GLN A 124 7.85 14.72 -1.05
N LEU A 125 7.67 14.86 -2.36
CA LEU A 125 7.19 16.10 -2.97
C LEU A 125 5.76 16.44 -2.53
N LEU A 126 4.86 15.44 -2.48
CA LEU A 126 3.47 15.62 -2.02
C LEU A 126 3.39 16.15 -0.59
N ARG A 127 4.29 15.72 0.27
CA ARG A 127 4.33 16.09 1.69
C ARG A 127 5.68 16.70 2.07
N SER A 128 6.22 17.55 1.20
CA SER A 128 7.55 18.14 1.38
C SER A 128 7.69 18.88 2.71
N TYR A 129 6.65 19.58 3.17
CA TYR A 129 6.69 20.24 4.48
C TYR A 129 6.93 19.24 5.62
N ASP A 130 6.15 18.15 5.67
CA ASP A 130 6.22 17.19 6.77
C ASP A 130 7.42 16.22 6.64
N LEU A 131 7.77 15.84 5.41
CA LEU A 131 8.77 14.78 5.18
C LEU A 131 10.18 15.32 4.93
N ILE A 132 10.30 16.56 4.44
CA ILE A 132 11.59 17.19 4.15
C ILE A 132 11.85 18.35 5.10
N TRP A 133 11.01 19.40 5.01
CA TRP A 133 11.30 20.66 5.70
C TRP A 133 11.21 20.56 7.22
N SER A 134 10.19 19.93 7.77
CA SER A 134 10.09 19.79 9.23
C SER A 134 11.22 18.92 9.79
N ARG A 135 11.62 17.87 9.06
CA ARG A 135 12.78 17.06 9.46
C ARG A 135 14.08 17.85 9.39
N MET A 136 14.28 18.66 8.36
CA MET A 136 15.45 19.51 8.25
C MET A 136 15.52 20.51 9.39
N ILE A 137 14.40 21.12 9.77
CA ILE A 137 14.34 22.02 10.92
C ILE A 137 14.64 21.28 12.23
N ASP A 138 13.91 20.19 12.51
CA ASP A 138 14.04 19.45 13.77
C ASP A 138 15.43 18.82 13.92
N GLU A 139 15.86 18.05 12.91
CA GLU A 139 17.05 17.22 13.00
C GLU A 139 18.37 17.98 12.71
N TYR A 140 18.33 18.92 11.73
CA TYR A 140 19.53 19.65 11.32
C TYR A 140 19.70 20.98 12.05
N LEU A 141 18.64 21.82 12.16
CA LEU A 141 18.75 23.14 12.79
C LEU A 141 18.64 23.06 14.31
N LEU A 142 17.73 22.24 14.84
CA LEU A 142 17.51 22.10 16.28
C LEU A 142 18.30 20.96 16.91
N GLY A 143 18.83 20.03 16.13
CA GLY A 143 19.59 18.89 16.62
C GLY A 143 18.74 17.78 17.24
N ASP A 144 17.41 17.87 17.14
CA ASP A 144 16.45 16.92 17.70
C ASP A 144 16.30 15.69 16.76
N ARG A 145 17.24 14.76 16.84
CA ARG A 145 17.21 13.53 16.06
C ARG A 145 16.15 12.58 16.59
N ARG A 146 15.14 12.31 15.78
CA ARG A 146 14.12 11.30 16.08
C ARG A 146 14.69 9.90 15.82
N ALA A 147 14.48 8.99 16.79
CA ALA A 147 14.78 7.59 16.56
C ALA A 147 13.86 7.02 15.46
N MET A 148 14.41 6.13 14.63
CA MET A 148 13.63 5.42 13.63
C MET A 148 12.59 4.54 14.33
N THR A 149 11.32 4.69 13.97
CA THR A 149 10.24 3.84 14.45
C THR A 149 10.05 2.64 13.51
N ASP A 150 9.42 1.57 14.00
CA ASP A 150 9.09 0.39 13.18
C ASP A 150 8.26 0.77 11.93
N LEU A 151 7.35 1.72 12.06
CA LEU A 151 6.56 2.24 10.94
C LEU A 151 7.41 2.98 9.90
N MET A 152 8.42 3.74 10.33
CA MET A 152 9.35 4.42 9.43
C MET A 152 10.26 3.41 8.72
N ALA A 153 10.73 2.38 9.44
CA ALA A 153 11.52 1.30 8.86
C ALA A 153 10.72 0.52 7.81
N TRP A 154 9.46 0.19 8.13
CA TRP A 154 8.56 -0.46 7.19
C TRP A 154 8.28 0.38 5.93
N ASN A 155 8.08 1.69 6.07
CA ASN A 155 7.91 2.59 4.91
C ASN A 155 9.17 2.68 4.05
N ALA A 156 10.36 2.59 4.65
CA ALA A 156 11.62 2.62 3.91
C ALA A 156 11.89 1.32 3.14
N ASP A 157 11.29 0.20 3.58
CA ASP A 157 11.40 -1.11 2.91
C ASP A 157 10.32 -1.26 1.82
N GLY A 158 10.30 -0.31 0.87
CA GLY A 158 9.33 -0.24 -0.20
C GLY A 158 9.54 -1.30 -1.29
N THR A 159 8.47 -2.02 -1.66
CA THR A 159 8.47 -2.96 -2.79
C THR A 159 8.22 -2.23 -4.10
N ARG A 160 9.03 -2.51 -5.12
CA ARG A 160 8.86 -2.01 -6.48
C ARG A 160 7.63 -2.62 -7.16
N LEU A 161 7.17 -2.00 -8.24
CA LEU A 161 6.12 -2.51 -9.11
C LEU A 161 6.70 -2.78 -10.50
N PRO A 162 6.40 -3.93 -11.13
CA PRO A 162 6.77 -4.19 -12.52
C PRO A 162 6.19 -3.14 -13.47
N ALA A 163 6.89 -2.84 -14.55
CA ALA A 163 6.50 -1.81 -15.51
C ALA A 163 5.06 -1.99 -16.02
N LYS A 164 4.68 -3.21 -16.43
CA LYS A 164 3.33 -3.52 -16.92
C LYS A 164 2.27 -3.31 -15.84
N MET A 165 2.48 -3.85 -14.63
CA MET A 165 1.52 -3.69 -13.53
C MET A 165 1.35 -2.22 -13.17
N HIS A 166 2.44 -1.47 -13.08
CA HIS A 166 2.40 -0.05 -12.73
C HIS A 166 1.67 0.77 -13.80
N SER A 167 1.98 0.54 -15.08
CA SER A 167 1.25 1.17 -16.19
C SER A 167 -0.25 0.86 -16.14
N GLN A 168 -0.62 -0.41 -15.96
CA GLN A 168 -2.02 -0.82 -15.82
C GLN A 168 -2.70 -0.13 -14.63
N TYR A 169 -2.03 -0.03 -13.49
CA TYR A 169 -2.53 0.66 -12.31
C TYR A 169 -2.86 2.13 -12.60
N LEU A 170 -1.90 2.87 -13.18
CA LEU A 170 -2.09 4.28 -13.48
C LEU A 170 -3.14 4.51 -14.57
N ARG A 171 -3.05 3.79 -15.70
CA ARG A 171 -3.96 4.01 -16.81
C ARG A 171 -5.38 3.57 -16.52
N ARG A 172 -5.55 2.32 -16.02
CA ARG A 172 -6.89 1.74 -15.88
C ARG A 172 -7.65 2.28 -14.68
N LEU A 173 -6.94 2.57 -13.58
CA LEU A 173 -7.58 3.04 -12.36
C LEU A 173 -7.58 4.57 -12.27
N TYR A 174 -6.43 5.23 -12.33
CA TYR A 174 -6.38 6.69 -12.18
C TYR A 174 -6.89 7.45 -13.40
N LEU A 175 -6.45 7.11 -14.61
CA LEU A 175 -6.87 7.86 -15.81
C LEU A 175 -8.27 7.46 -16.27
N ASN A 176 -8.59 6.18 -16.30
CA ASN A 176 -9.82 5.69 -16.91
C ASN A 176 -10.91 5.32 -15.90
N ASN A 177 -10.57 5.12 -14.62
CA ASN A 177 -11.48 4.66 -13.57
C ASN A 177 -12.28 3.40 -13.96
N ASP A 178 -11.60 2.44 -14.60
CA ASP A 178 -12.22 1.26 -15.22
C ASP A 178 -12.93 0.36 -14.20
N LEU A 179 -12.42 0.30 -12.96
CA LEU A 179 -13.00 -0.55 -11.91
C LEU A 179 -14.36 -0.04 -11.47
N SER A 180 -14.48 1.24 -11.18
CA SER A 180 -15.74 1.87 -10.81
C SER A 180 -16.78 1.80 -11.94
N ALA A 181 -16.31 1.86 -13.19
CA ALA A 181 -17.17 1.77 -14.37
C ALA A 181 -17.54 0.33 -14.77
N GLY A 182 -17.11 -0.69 -14.01
CA GLY A 182 -17.43 -2.10 -14.29
C GLY A 182 -16.82 -2.64 -15.59
N ARG A 183 -15.72 -2.05 -16.07
CA ARG A 183 -15.06 -2.46 -17.31
C ARG A 183 -13.58 -2.86 -17.11
N TYR A 184 -13.11 -2.94 -15.85
CA TYR A 184 -11.76 -3.40 -15.57
C TYR A 184 -11.62 -4.87 -15.97
N PRO A 185 -10.69 -5.23 -16.90
CA PRO A 185 -10.58 -6.60 -17.36
C PRO A 185 -9.71 -7.43 -16.42
N VAL A 186 -10.20 -8.61 -16.09
CA VAL A 186 -9.44 -9.71 -15.47
C VAL A 186 -9.54 -10.90 -16.40
N THR A 187 -8.41 -11.41 -16.86
CA THR A 187 -8.32 -12.46 -17.89
C THR A 187 -9.15 -12.13 -19.14
N GLY A 188 -9.09 -10.86 -19.59
CA GLY A 188 -9.80 -10.36 -20.77
C GLY A 188 -11.31 -10.16 -20.58
N ARG A 189 -11.90 -10.42 -19.42
CA ARG A 189 -13.35 -10.26 -19.13
C ARG A 189 -13.54 -9.16 -18.08
N PRO A 190 -14.54 -8.27 -18.26
CA PRO A 190 -14.80 -7.19 -17.32
C PRO A 190 -15.24 -7.72 -15.95
N VAL A 191 -14.88 -6.97 -14.89
CA VAL A 191 -15.36 -7.19 -13.52
C VAL A 191 -16.07 -5.96 -13.00
N SER A 192 -17.01 -6.17 -12.10
CA SER A 192 -17.72 -5.13 -11.38
C SER A 192 -17.58 -5.35 -9.87
N VAL A 193 -17.29 -4.29 -9.14
CA VAL A 193 -17.29 -4.33 -7.65
C VAL A 193 -18.69 -4.69 -7.12
N GLY A 194 -19.73 -4.42 -7.90
CA GLY A 194 -21.10 -4.82 -7.60
C GLY A 194 -21.34 -6.34 -7.58
N ASP A 195 -20.45 -7.13 -8.18
CA ASP A 195 -20.56 -8.59 -8.17
C ASP A 195 -20.15 -9.22 -6.83
N ILE A 196 -19.43 -8.46 -5.97
CA ILE A 196 -19.05 -8.92 -4.64
C ILE A 196 -20.30 -9.09 -3.79
N ALA A 197 -20.67 -10.34 -3.50
CA ALA A 197 -21.86 -10.70 -2.72
C ALA A 197 -21.56 -10.97 -1.24
N VAL A 198 -20.29 -11.17 -0.87
CA VAL A 198 -19.88 -11.40 0.52
C VAL A 198 -19.83 -10.10 1.31
N PRO A 199 -20.01 -10.13 2.65
CA PRO A 199 -19.87 -8.94 3.48
C PRO A 199 -18.54 -8.22 3.29
N VAL A 200 -18.58 -6.90 3.22
CA VAL A 200 -17.41 -6.05 3.07
C VAL A 200 -17.20 -5.18 4.31
N PHE A 201 -15.98 -5.20 4.84
CA PHE A 201 -15.53 -4.29 5.88
C PHE A 201 -14.56 -3.27 5.27
N CYS A 202 -14.88 -2.00 5.39
CA CYS A 202 -14.12 -0.93 4.73
C CYS A 202 -13.67 0.12 5.74
N VAL A 203 -12.39 0.48 5.72
CA VAL A 203 -11.83 1.50 6.62
C VAL A 203 -11.26 2.65 5.81
N GLY A 204 -11.77 3.86 6.08
CA GLY A 204 -11.19 5.11 5.61
C GLY A 204 -10.51 5.87 6.76
N THR A 205 -9.50 6.68 6.45
CA THR A 205 -8.79 7.51 7.43
C THR A 205 -9.02 8.99 7.16
N ALA A 206 -9.41 9.76 8.20
CA ALA A 206 -9.95 11.10 8.07
C ALA A 206 -8.96 12.12 7.46
N SER A 207 -7.66 11.92 7.68
CA SER A 207 -6.59 12.80 7.16
C SER A 207 -5.77 12.13 6.07
N ASP A 208 -6.38 11.26 5.29
CA ASP A 208 -5.73 10.53 4.20
C ASP A 208 -5.67 11.41 2.94
N HIS A 209 -4.46 11.66 2.46
CA HIS A 209 -4.18 12.42 1.25
C HIS A 209 -3.87 11.49 0.04
N ILE A 210 -3.66 10.19 0.30
CA ILE A 210 -3.36 9.17 -0.72
C ILE A 210 -4.65 8.50 -1.18
N ALA A 211 -5.48 8.04 -0.22
CA ALA A 211 -6.78 7.44 -0.46
C ALA A 211 -7.84 8.20 0.36
N PRO A 212 -8.29 9.38 -0.08
CA PRO A 212 -9.25 10.18 0.66
C PRO A 212 -10.46 9.36 1.09
N TRP A 213 -10.87 9.48 2.35
CA TRP A 213 -11.93 8.63 2.89
C TRP A 213 -13.24 8.74 2.11
N ARG A 214 -13.54 9.92 1.51
CA ARG A 214 -14.71 10.09 0.65
C ARG A 214 -14.62 9.25 -0.63
N SER A 215 -13.41 9.11 -1.19
CA SER A 215 -13.18 8.20 -2.32
C SER A 215 -13.35 6.74 -1.91
N VAL A 216 -12.79 6.36 -0.75
CA VAL A 216 -12.98 5.02 -0.17
C VAL A 216 -14.46 4.74 0.13
N TYR A 217 -15.20 5.75 0.61
CA TYR A 217 -16.63 5.67 0.91
C TYR A 217 -17.49 5.41 -0.34
N LYS A 218 -17.03 5.77 -1.55
CA LYS A 218 -17.74 5.52 -2.81
C LYS A 218 -18.05 4.05 -3.07
N LEU A 219 -17.40 3.13 -2.35
CA LEU A 219 -17.78 1.73 -2.35
C LEU A 219 -19.28 1.51 -2.05
N HIS A 220 -19.88 2.37 -1.25
CA HIS A 220 -21.34 2.38 -1.00
C HIS A 220 -22.19 2.58 -2.26
N LEU A 221 -21.66 3.25 -3.30
CA LEU A 221 -22.32 3.44 -4.59
C LEU A 221 -22.13 2.24 -5.52
N LEU A 222 -21.05 1.49 -5.33
CA LEU A 222 -20.65 0.43 -6.25
C LEU A 222 -21.11 -0.95 -5.83
N SER A 223 -21.35 -1.16 -4.53
CA SER A 223 -21.69 -2.48 -3.97
C SER A 223 -23.07 -2.47 -3.32
N SER A 224 -23.85 -3.52 -3.58
CA SER A 224 -25.11 -3.80 -2.89
C SER A 224 -24.97 -4.79 -1.72
N ALA A 225 -23.78 -5.34 -1.49
CA ALA A 225 -23.50 -6.24 -0.38
C ALA A 225 -23.65 -5.53 0.98
N GLU A 226 -23.75 -6.31 2.05
CA GLU A 226 -23.60 -5.77 3.41
C GLU A 226 -22.23 -5.09 3.53
N LEU A 227 -22.22 -3.83 3.96
CA LEU A 227 -21.01 -3.02 4.02
C LEU A 227 -20.90 -2.33 5.37
N THR A 228 -19.89 -2.73 6.14
CA THR A 228 -19.49 -2.01 7.35
C THR A 228 -18.41 -1.00 7.00
N PHE A 229 -18.70 0.29 7.18
CA PHE A 229 -17.73 1.34 6.96
C PHE A 229 -17.25 1.93 8.29
N VAL A 230 -15.93 2.11 8.40
CA VAL A 230 -15.26 2.76 9.52
C VAL A 230 -14.54 3.99 9.02
N LEU A 231 -14.77 5.13 9.68
CA LEU A 231 -13.97 6.33 9.52
C LEU A 231 -13.14 6.53 10.79
N THR A 232 -11.82 6.43 10.70
CA THR A 232 -10.92 6.60 11.84
C THR A 232 -10.07 7.86 11.72
N THR A 233 -9.68 8.45 12.84
CA THR A 233 -8.74 9.56 12.87
C THR A 233 -7.33 9.11 12.47
N GLY A 234 -6.58 10.01 11.85
CA GLY A 234 -5.21 9.78 11.39
C GLY A 234 -5.08 9.77 9.88
N GLY A 235 -3.85 9.64 9.41
CA GLY A 235 -3.50 9.56 7.99
C GLY A 235 -3.42 8.12 7.51
N HIS A 236 -3.00 7.95 6.26
CA HIS A 236 -3.00 6.70 5.50
C HIS A 236 -2.46 5.48 6.27
N ASN A 237 -1.29 5.60 6.89
CA ASN A 237 -0.69 4.52 7.66
C ASN A 237 -1.11 4.55 9.14
N GLY A 238 -0.91 5.70 9.82
CA GLY A 238 -1.12 5.82 11.25
C GLY A 238 -2.59 5.70 11.70
N GLY A 239 -3.56 5.90 10.81
CA GLY A 239 -4.97 5.63 11.07
C GLY A 239 -5.30 4.13 11.01
N ILE A 240 -4.62 3.40 10.12
CA ILE A 240 -4.82 1.95 9.97
C ILE A 240 -4.09 1.17 11.06
N VAL A 241 -2.77 1.40 11.25
CA VAL A 241 -1.94 0.65 12.22
C VAL A 241 -1.97 1.29 13.61
N SER A 242 -3.16 1.46 14.16
CA SER A 242 -3.38 2.10 15.47
C SER A 242 -3.83 1.07 16.49
N GLU A 243 -2.95 0.69 17.40
CA GLU A 243 -3.26 -0.29 18.45
C GLU A 243 -4.38 0.17 19.39
N PRO A 244 -5.20 -0.74 19.94
CA PRO A 244 -6.16 -0.44 21.01
C PRO A 244 -5.48 0.14 22.25
N GLY A 245 -6.13 1.12 22.89
CA GLY A 245 -5.62 1.80 24.08
C GLY A 245 -4.78 3.03 23.79
N ARG A 246 -4.61 3.43 22.55
CA ARG A 246 -3.92 4.65 22.17
C ARG A 246 -4.85 5.87 22.34
N GLY A 247 -4.66 6.63 23.39
CA GLY A 247 -5.60 7.60 23.93
C GLY A 247 -6.00 8.80 23.07
N ASN A 248 -5.49 8.94 21.84
CA ASN A 248 -5.80 10.06 20.92
C ASN A 248 -6.48 9.61 19.62
N ARG A 249 -7.08 8.43 19.61
CA ARG A 249 -7.78 7.88 18.46
C ARG A 249 -9.27 7.90 18.67
N GLN A 250 -10.01 8.12 17.59
CA GLN A 250 -11.47 8.06 17.54
C GLN A 250 -11.89 7.46 16.22
N TYR A 251 -13.05 6.83 16.20
CA TYR A 251 -13.63 6.30 14.98
C TYR A 251 -15.16 6.40 15.00
N GLN A 252 -15.74 6.39 13.82
CA GLN A 252 -17.17 6.20 13.57
C GLN A 252 -17.35 4.90 12.81
N ILE A 253 -18.40 4.17 13.05
CA ILE A 253 -18.70 2.88 12.40
C ILE A 253 -20.19 2.75 12.14
N HIS A 254 -20.52 2.23 10.98
CA HIS A 254 -21.91 1.87 10.63
C HIS A 254 -21.93 0.73 9.63
N THR A 255 -22.89 -0.16 9.79
CA THR A 255 -23.13 -1.27 8.86
C THR A 255 -24.41 -0.95 8.07
N ARG A 256 -24.30 -0.84 6.76
CA ARG A 256 -25.41 -0.81 5.82
C ARG A 256 -25.76 -2.24 5.45
N ALA A 257 -26.98 -2.66 5.70
CA ALA A 257 -27.42 -3.99 5.28
C ALA A 257 -27.48 -4.10 3.74
N ALA A 258 -27.45 -5.34 3.26
CA ALA A 258 -27.55 -5.59 1.82
C ALA A 258 -28.87 -5.03 1.26
N GLY A 259 -28.77 -4.22 0.22
CA GLY A 259 -29.94 -3.60 -0.42
C GLY A 259 -30.47 -2.32 0.23
N ASP A 260 -29.92 -1.89 1.36
CA ASP A 260 -30.28 -0.60 1.98
C ASP A 260 -29.84 0.59 1.10
N GLY A 261 -30.54 1.71 1.27
CA GLY A 261 -30.30 2.95 0.54
C GLY A 261 -28.92 3.57 0.81
N TYR A 262 -28.46 4.36 -0.15
CA TYR A 262 -27.23 5.15 -0.03
C TYR A 262 -27.44 6.36 0.89
N MET A 263 -26.49 6.62 1.77
CA MET A 263 -26.35 7.83 2.58
C MET A 263 -25.15 8.62 2.07
N ALA A 264 -25.28 9.94 1.94
CA ALA A 264 -24.17 10.79 1.50
C ALA A 264 -23.06 10.84 2.57
N PRO A 265 -21.77 10.96 2.17
CA PRO A 265 -20.66 10.89 3.11
C PRO A 265 -20.69 11.95 4.21
N ASP A 266 -21.13 13.18 3.89
CA ASP A 266 -21.23 14.26 4.89
C ASP A 266 -22.38 14.02 5.88
N GLU A 267 -23.50 13.49 5.42
CA GLU A 267 -24.62 13.09 6.26
C GLU A 267 -24.22 11.91 7.14
N TRP A 268 -23.52 10.92 6.60
CA TRP A 268 -22.99 9.78 7.34
C TRP A 268 -22.07 10.25 8.47
N GLN A 269 -21.10 11.10 8.15
CA GLN A 269 -20.15 11.64 9.13
C GLN A 269 -20.83 12.46 10.23
N ALA A 270 -21.85 13.24 9.87
CA ALA A 270 -22.59 14.06 10.83
C ALA A 270 -23.51 13.23 11.76
N THR A 271 -24.01 12.09 11.27
CA THR A 271 -25.04 11.28 11.95
C THR A 271 -24.43 10.15 12.80
N MET A 272 -23.29 9.57 12.37
CA MET A 272 -22.72 8.40 13.07
C MET A 272 -22.04 8.80 14.37
N GLN A 273 -22.25 7.97 15.39
CA GLN A 273 -21.66 8.18 16.71
C GLN A 273 -20.14 8.03 16.65
N THR A 274 -19.42 8.96 17.28
CA THR A 274 -17.98 8.88 17.47
C THR A 274 -17.65 8.06 18.72
N HIS A 275 -16.78 7.07 18.54
CA HIS A 275 -16.27 6.22 19.61
C HIS A 275 -14.81 6.57 19.91
N PRO A 276 -14.41 6.60 21.19
CA PRO A 276 -13.01 6.75 21.57
C PRO A 276 -12.24 5.43 21.33
N ASP A 277 -10.90 5.54 21.19
CA ASP A 277 -9.97 4.41 21.01
C ASP A 277 -9.81 3.96 19.54
N SER A 278 -9.14 2.87 19.34
CA SER A 278 -8.85 2.27 18.04
C SER A 278 -10.04 1.46 17.50
N TRP A 279 -10.25 1.57 16.19
CA TRP A 279 -11.25 0.79 15.46
C TRP A 279 -10.95 -0.73 15.43
N TRP A 280 -9.73 -1.15 15.72
CA TRP A 280 -9.30 -2.55 15.68
C TRP A 280 -10.13 -3.51 16.53
N ARG A 281 -10.81 -3.01 17.57
CA ARG A 281 -11.74 -3.82 18.38
C ARG A 281 -12.97 -4.29 17.60
N ASN A 282 -13.27 -3.65 16.47
CA ASN A 282 -14.41 -3.98 15.60
C ASN A 282 -13.97 -4.49 14.22
N CYS A 283 -12.74 -5.01 14.12
CA CYS A 283 -12.09 -5.43 12.89
C CYS A 283 -12.66 -6.74 12.36
N SER A 284 -13.94 -6.79 12.05
CA SER A 284 -14.54 -7.93 11.33
C SER A 284 -15.84 -7.52 10.67
N ALA A 285 -15.99 -7.81 9.37
CA ALA A 285 -17.25 -7.74 8.68
C ALA A 285 -18.22 -8.85 9.11
N ASP A 286 -17.70 -9.99 9.59
CA ASP A 286 -18.52 -11.11 10.01
C ASP A 286 -18.92 -10.98 11.50
N PRO A 287 -20.20 -10.79 11.83
CA PRO A 287 -20.69 -10.74 13.20
C PRO A 287 -20.44 -12.06 13.94
N ASP A 288 -20.35 -13.18 13.25
CA ASP A 288 -20.02 -14.48 13.82
C ASP A 288 -18.57 -14.56 14.30
N ILE A 289 -17.63 -13.88 13.66
CA ILE A 289 -16.25 -13.78 14.14
C ILE A 289 -16.18 -13.00 15.45
N ARG A 290 -16.99 -11.95 15.61
CA ARG A 290 -17.09 -11.20 16.86
C ARG A 290 -17.65 -12.01 18.03
N ASN A 291 -18.49 -13.00 17.74
CA ASN A 291 -19.27 -13.75 18.73
C ASN A 291 -18.83 -15.22 18.91
N ARG A 292 -17.88 -15.74 18.14
CA ARG A 292 -17.38 -17.12 18.32
C ARG A 292 -16.39 -17.18 19.47
N PRO A 293 -16.75 -17.79 20.63
CA PRO A 293 -15.75 -18.14 21.64
C PRO A 293 -14.79 -19.18 21.01
N GLY A 294 -13.51 -18.86 21.01
CA GLY A 294 -12.42 -19.54 20.35
C GLY A 294 -12.52 -21.08 20.35
N ARG A 295 -12.76 -21.63 19.18
CA ARG A 295 -12.42 -22.99 18.79
C ARG A 295 -11.62 -22.97 17.48
N TRP A 296 -10.51 -22.33 17.51
CA TRP A 296 -9.42 -22.56 16.56
C TRP A 296 -8.35 -23.29 17.34
N GLY A 297 -8.08 -24.53 16.94
CA GLY A 297 -7.06 -25.36 17.59
C GLY A 297 -5.75 -24.61 17.66
N ALA A 298 -5.24 -24.42 18.87
CA ALA A 298 -3.95 -23.79 19.10
C ALA A 298 -2.85 -24.76 18.66
N ASP A 299 -2.57 -24.81 17.36
CA ASP A 299 -1.32 -25.39 16.89
C ASP A 299 -0.37 -24.23 16.55
N ARG A 300 0.65 -24.07 17.40
CA ARG A 300 1.65 -23.00 17.30
C ARG A 300 2.74 -23.39 16.30
N GLY A 301 2.35 -23.75 15.08
CA GLY A 301 3.28 -23.99 13.99
C GLY A 301 3.43 -22.73 13.13
N THR A 302 4.59 -22.08 13.18
CA THR A 302 4.93 -21.06 12.18
C THR A 302 5.24 -21.79 10.87
N VAL A 303 4.23 -21.96 10.02
CA VAL A 303 4.45 -22.46 8.66
C VAL A 303 4.94 -21.31 7.81
N ARG A 304 6.25 -21.20 7.61
CA ARG A 304 6.83 -20.39 6.54
C ARG A 304 6.76 -21.19 5.25
N GLY A 305 5.62 -21.14 4.58
CA GLY A 305 5.47 -21.64 3.23
C GLY A 305 5.69 -20.50 2.24
N SER A 306 6.78 -20.53 1.47
CA SER A 306 6.87 -19.71 0.26
C SER A 306 6.00 -20.37 -0.79
N VAL A 307 4.92 -19.71 -1.22
CA VAL A 307 4.18 -20.11 -2.42
C VAL A 307 5.10 -19.81 -3.60
N ARG A 308 5.64 -20.85 -4.21
CA ARG A 308 6.45 -20.72 -5.42
C ARG A 308 5.53 -20.70 -6.63
N PRO A 309 5.75 -19.83 -7.63
CA PRO A 309 5.15 -20.02 -8.93
C PRO A 309 5.61 -21.37 -9.48
N PRO A 310 4.80 -22.06 -10.32
CA PRO A 310 5.20 -23.30 -10.93
C PRO A 310 6.53 -23.12 -11.69
N PRO A 311 7.42 -24.11 -11.70
CA PRO A 311 8.73 -23.99 -12.31
C PRO A 311 8.57 -23.72 -13.80
N THR A 312 9.01 -22.57 -14.25
CA THR A 312 9.42 -22.39 -15.62
C THR A 312 10.85 -22.92 -15.68
N ASP A 313 11.18 -23.75 -16.68
CA ASP A 313 12.47 -24.46 -16.84
C ASP A 313 13.72 -23.57 -16.81
N ARG A 314 13.57 -22.26 -16.68
CA ARG A 314 14.66 -21.26 -16.59
C ARG A 314 14.99 -20.82 -15.15
N LEU A 315 14.26 -21.27 -14.11
CA LEU A 315 14.48 -20.83 -12.72
C LEU A 315 15.39 -21.78 -11.93
N GLU A 316 15.66 -22.98 -12.44
CA GLU A 316 16.55 -23.94 -11.72
C GLU A 316 18.02 -23.55 -11.75
N GLU A 317 18.49 -22.88 -12.81
CA GLU A 317 19.91 -22.46 -12.91
C GLU A 317 20.31 -21.29 -12.00
N ARG A 318 19.32 -20.53 -11.46
CA ARG A 318 19.62 -19.38 -10.58
C ARG A 318 19.70 -19.72 -9.08
N ARG A 319 19.17 -20.86 -8.66
CA ARG A 319 19.13 -21.25 -7.24
C ARG A 319 20.51 -21.41 -6.60
N ASP A 320 21.48 -21.86 -7.36
CA ASP A 320 22.83 -22.09 -6.84
C ASP A 320 23.64 -20.79 -6.70
N GLY A 321 23.32 -19.76 -7.48
CA GLY A 321 23.97 -18.45 -7.42
C GLY A 321 23.59 -17.61 -6.19
N ASP A 322 22.29 -17.54 -5.89
CA ASP A 322 21.77 -16.68 -4.81
C ASP A 322 22.06 -17.28 -3.41
N ALA A 323 22.01 -18.61 -3.28
CA ALA A 323 22.38 -19.29 -2.04
C ALA A 323 23.88 -19.15 -1.74
N LEU A 324 24.73 -19.22 -2.78
CA LEU A 324 26.18 -19.00 -2.67
C LEU A 324 26.50 -17.52 -2.35
N ALA A 325 25.77 -16.56 -2.94
CA ALA A 325 25.95 -15.14 -2.66
C ALA A 325 25.58 -14.80 -1.21
N LEU A 326 24.46 -15.33 -0.71
CA LEU A 326 24.04 -15.13 0.68
C LEU A 326 25.00 -15.79 1.68
N GLU A 327 25.52 -16.99 1.36
CA GLU A 327 26.51 -17.68 2.20
C GLU A 327 27.88 -16.98 2.16
N HIS A 328 28.29 -16.40 1.02
CA HIS A 328 29.48 -15.57 0.92
C HIS A 328 29.36 -14.24 1.67
N LEU A 329 28.20 -13.59 1.64
CA LEU A 329 27.92 -12.36 2.41
C LEU A 329 27.94 -12.62 3.92
N LEU A 330 27.40 -13.74 4.37
CA LEU A 330 27.41 -14.15 5.77
C LEU A 330 28.81 -14.56 6.25
N ARG A 331 29.61 -15.19 5.40
CA ARG A 331 31.02 -15.57 5.71
C ARG A 331 32.00 -14.39 5.65
N ALA A 332 31.70 -13.37 4.85
CA ALA A 332 32.53 -12.17 4.73
C ALA A 332 32.39 -11.20 5.90
N GLY A 333 31.54 -11.48 6.90
CA GLY A 333 31.35 -10.60 8.05
C GLY A 333 30.90 -9.21 7.70
N CYS A 334 30.15 -9.08 6.57
CA CYS A 334 29.57 -7.80 6.16
C CYS A 334 28.58 -7.34 7.22
N ASP A 335 29.04 -6.41 8.04
CA ASP A 335 28.25 -5.71 9.05
C ASP A 335 27.13 -4.95 8.35
N LEU A 336 25.88 -5.33 8.62
CA LEU A 336 24.66 -4.65 8.12
C LEU A 336 24.65 -3.14 8.39
N ARG A 337 25.57 -2.65 9.22
CA ARG A 337 25.90 -1.23 9.40
C ARG A 337 26.49 -0.57 8.15
N HIS A 338 26.92 -1.31 7.14
CA HIS A 338 27.49 -0.72 5.91
C HIS A 338 26.42 -0.32 4.90
N VAL A 339 25.32 -1.06 4.82
CA VAL A 339 24.17 -0.70 3.96
C VAL A 339 23.45 0.54 4.50
N ALA A 340 23.41 0.70 5.82
CA ALA A 340 22.94 1.94 6.46
C ALA A 340 23.90 3.12 6.24
N ARG A 341 25.18 2.87 5.92
CA ARG A 341 26.17 3.93 5.66
C ARG A 341 26.06 4.57 4.30
N GLU A 342 25.62 3.85 3.26
CA GLU A 342 25.45 4.47 1.94
C GLU A 342 24.26 5.44 1.89
N GLN A 343 23.21 5.19 2.66
CA GLN A 343 22.15 6.19 2.87
C GLN A 343 22.55 7.33 3.82
N GLN A 344 23.56 7.11 4.68
CA GLN A 344 24.16 8.16 5.51
C GLN A 344 25.22 9.00 4.79
N VAL A 345 25.78 8.54 3.68
CA VAL A 345 26.78 9.31 2.91
C VAL A 345 26.21 10.61 2.37
N ALA A 346 24.94 10.64 1.94
CA ALA A 346 24.28 11.90 1.58
C ALA A 346 24.11 12.85 2.79
N ALA A 347 23.95 12.31 4.01
CA ALA A 347 23.83 13.11 5.23
C ALA A 347 25.22 13.52 5.82
N VAL A 348 26.26 12.73 5.57
CA VAL A 348 27.62 13.01 6.05
C VAL A 348 28.33 14.06 5.21
N ASP A 349 28.08 14.11 3.91
CA ASP A 349 28.61 15.18 3.05
C ASP A 349 28.00 16.54 3.43
N LEU A 350 26.75 16.59 3.82
CA LEU A 350 26.12 17.81 4.35
C LEU A 350 26.72 18.25 5.70
N HIS A 351 27.18 17.32 6.51
CA HIS A 351 27.84 17.65 7.80
C HIS A 351 29.27 18.20 7.61
N ARG A 352 29.93 17.85 6.50
CA ARG A 352 31.24 18.39 6.12
C ARG A 352 31.12 19.80 5.54
N MET A 353 29.95 20.17 5.03
CA MET A 353 29.68 21.48 4.42
C MET A 353 29.36 22.60 5.44
N ALA A 354 29.11 22.28 6.70
CA ALA A 354 28.85 23.26 7.76
C ALA A 354 30.06 24.15 8.13
N GLY A 355 31.18 24.00 7.45
CA GLY A 355 32.39 24.82 7.60
C GLY A 355 32.77 25.64 6.36
N GLU A 356 31.93 25.62 5.32
CA GLU A 356 32.19 26.32 4.06
C GLU A 356 31.43 27.66 3.98
N GLU A 357 31.99 28.65 3.29
CA GLU A 357 31.39 29.98 3.20
C GLU A 357 30.02 29.95 2.45
N GLU A 358 29.13 30.85 2.83
CA GLU A 358 27.73 30.94 2.36
C GLU A 358 27.55 30.94 0.83
N GLY A 359 28.55 31.45 0.10
CA GLY A 359 28.55 31.47 -1.38
C GLY A 359 28.74 30.12 -2.05
N GLU A 360 29.43 29.18 -1.39
CA GLU A 360 29.69 27.84 -1.94
C GLU A 360 28.45 26.92 -1.70
N LEU A 361 27.74 27.15 -0.61
CA LEU A 361 26.48 26.48 -0.32
C LEU A 361 25.40 26.81 -1.36
N VAL A 362 25.28 28.08 -1.74
CA VAL A 362 24.34 28.54 -2.77
C VAL A 362 24.69 27.96 -4.15
N ALA A 363 25.98 27.90 -4.51
CA ALA A 363 26.43 27.29 -5.77
C ALA A 363 26.14 25.81 -5.88
N ARG A 364 26.24 25.07 -4.76
CA ARG A 364 25.95 23.64 -4.72
C ARG A 364 24.45 23.34 -4.70
N LEU A 365 23.64 24.20 -4.07
CA LEU A 365 22.18 24.13 -4.15
C LEU A 365 21.69 24.37 -5.59
N HIS A 366 22.32 25.28 -6.33
CA HIS A 366 22.05 25.47 -7.76
C HIS A 366 22.41 24.24 -8.60
N ALA A 367 23.55 23.58 -8.31
CA ALA A 367 23.96 22.38 -9.03
C ALA A 367 23.00 21.18 -8.76
N VAL A 368 22.46 21.07 -7.54
CA VAL A 368 21.42 20.07 -7.22
C VAL A 368 20.10 20.42 -7.93
N GLN A 369 19.81 21.69 -8.09
CA GLN A 369 18.62 22.18 -8.77
C GLN A 369 18.67 21.96 -10.29
N GLU A 370 19.84 22.12 -10.92
CA GLU A 370 20.06 21.76 -12.33
C GLU A 370 19.93 20.26 -12.60
N LEU A 371 20.28 19.42 -11.61
CA LEU A 371 20.12 17.96 -11.68
C LEU A 371 18.64 17.52 -11.55
N LEU A 372 17.78 18.35 -10.95
CA LEU A 372 16.36 18.06 -10.75
C LEU A 372 15.45 18.66 -11.82
N ASP A 373 15.97 19.47 -12.73
CA ASP A 373 15.27 20.09 -13.89
C ASP A 373 13.95 20.80 -13.52
N VAL A 374 13.93 21.50 -12.38
CA VAL A 374 12.76 22.25 -11.90
C VAL A 374 13.09 23.73 -11.79
N PRO A 375 12.41 24.64 -12.50
CA PRO A 375 12.63 26.06 -12.35
C PRO A 375 12.01 26.58 -11.05
N VAL A 376 12.83 27.08 -10.14
CA VAL A 376 12.40 27.81 -8.94
C VAL A 376 13.14 29.14 -8.89
N GLU A 377 12.39 30.25 -8.94
CA GLU A 377 12.92 31.59 -8.64
C GLU A 377 13.11 31.74 -7.13
N LEU A 378 14.34 31.95 -6.69
CA LEU A 378 14.69 32.26 -5.31
C LEU A 378 14.99 33.75 -5.19
N GLU A 379 14.08 34.54 -4.60
CA GLU A 379 14.38 35.87 -4.06
C GLU A 379 15.00 35.73 -2.67
N ALA A 380 16.26 36.08 -2.53
CA ALA A 380 16.91 36.27 -1.25
C ALA A 380 16.53 37.63 -0.67
N ARG A 381 15.79 37.64 0.45
CA ARG A 381 15.64 38.86 1.26
C ARG A 381 16.41 38.67 2.57
N HIS A 382 17.38 39.56 2.74
CA HIS A 382 18.01 39.81 4.04
C HIS A 382 16.99 40.39 5.02
N VAL A 383 16.87 39.81 6.19
CA VAL A 383 16.61 40.49 7.47
C VAL A 383 17.49 39.89 8.54
#